data_9890bce1a6d9c8e1150a53ee3c9559de
#
_entry.id   9890bce1a6d9c8e1150a53ee3c9559de
#
_cell.length_a   1.000
_cell.length_b   1.000
_cell.length_c   1.000
_cell.angle_alpha   90.00
_cell.angle_beta   90.00
_cell.angle_gamma   90.00
#
_symmetry.space_group_name_H-M   'P 1'
#
loop_
_entity.id
_entity.type
_entity.pdbx_description
1 polymer ?
#
loop_
_entity_poly.entity_id
_entity_poly.type
_entity_poly.pdbx_seq_one_letter_code
_entity_poly.pdbx_strand_id
1 'polypeptide(L)'
;MFNMKVNAGPRARAAQILLLCAALIGCQTSTLIIPGPAQSSRPQQDGEVARMVLERPPENSLSLLSGATSETPTGYSSLWDRMRASLQLSPYYSHSSVVEQLPRYSENQRYFDLVTERASPFLFWIVAEIERRGLPMELALLPMVESTFNPTAHSRQNAVGLWQFVAPTASSFGLQQDWWFDGRRDPRASTVAALDYLEVLNEQFEGDWLITLAAYNTGDGNVRRAFRRRGAEIGELNFWELPLAPETRFHVPRVLALAQIVLNPRDYGIELTKIADEEPLAMVDVGSQIDLAQVAAMLDIELETIRNLNPGYLQWATHPEQPQIVAVPKQMENQFQTSLASLDRSQYVSWEHYRIQPGDTLGGIASRLGTTVETLRVINKIQDSRIIAGRSLLIPRGSAFSEAVLASLQPPLSDTRLAVAVPPRYIVLRGDNLWSIARRFDLRSSDIAAYNQLDRDALLLPGQELDFGFIETYTLTAGFPANRVGSNIYRVRRGDTMAGIAERYSADLADLLRWNDLGRNDLIFPGQQIQIVAP
;
A
#
# COMPACT_ATOMS: atom_id res chain seq x y z
N MET A 1 36.88 8.15 69.05
CA MET A 1 36.80 9.29 69.96
C MET A 1 35.74 10.25 69.39
N PHE A 2 34.67 10.31 70.12
CA PHE A 2 33.79 11.46 70.42
C PHE A 2 33.19 12.22 69.27
N ASN A 3 31.94 12.07 69.08
CA ASN A 3 30.68 12.59 69.75
C ASN A 3 30.16 13.84 69.05
N MET A 4 28.98 13.72 68.45
CA MET A 4 27.63 14.05 69.01
C MET A 4 27.32 15.56 69.08
N LYS A 5 26.25 15.97 68.51
CA LYS A 5 24.89 16.45 68.93
C LYS A 5 24.42 17.58 68.01
N VAL A 6 23.27 17.49 67.35
CA VAL A 6 21.86 17.72 67.75
C VAL A 6 21.57 19.19 68.14
N ASN A 7 20.65 19.84 67.43
CA ASN A 7 19.36 20.52 67.82
C ASN A 7 18.91 21.50 66.72
N ALA A 8 17.77 21.38 66.19
CA ALA A 8 16.39 21.65 66.59
C ALA A 8 15.98 23.18 66.55
N GLY A 9 15.12 23.54 65.60
CA GLY A 9 14.04 24.44 65.39
C GLY A 9 13.79 25.64 66.39
N PRO A 10 12.72 26.43 66.29
CA PRO A 10 11.45 26.34 65.56
C PRO A 10 10.78 27.70 65.12
N ARG A 11 9.62 27.58 64.42
CA ARG A 11 8.39 28.46 64.51
C ARG A 11 8.52 29.94 64.10
N ALA A 12 7.58 30.64 63.52
CA ALA A 12 6.16 30.53 63.14
C ALA A 12 5.65 31.92 62.70
N ARG A 13 4.43 31.94 62.09
CA ARG A 13 3.41 33.03 62.02
C ARG A 13 3.58 34.05 60.88
N ALA A 14 2.65 34.18 60.02
CA ALA A 14 1.19 34.47 60.01
C ALA A 14 0.91 35.91 59.60
N ALA A 15 0.00 36.13 58.72
CA ALA A 15 -1.20 36.96 58.67
C ALA A 15 -1.51 37.35 57.23
N GLN A 16 -2.60 36.90 56.64
CA GLN A 16 -3.94 37.48 56.57
C GLN A 16 -3.98 38.93 56.07
N ILE A 17 -4.68 39.16 54.94
CA ILE A 17 -5.76 40.15 54.79
C ILE A 17 -6.69 39.72 53.67
N LEU A 18 -7.92 39.67 54.03
CA LEU A 18 -9.24 39.54 53.40
C LEU A 18 -9.58 40.72 52.46
N LEU A 19 -10.48 40.48 51.48
CA LEU A 19 -11.83 41.04 51.28
C LEU A 19 -12.34 40.67 49.87
N LEU A 20 -13.36 39.88 49.77
CA LEU A 20 -14.84 40.10 49.65
C LEU A 20 -15.27 40.74 48.31
N CYS A 21 -16.08 40.02 47.56
CA CYS A 21 -17.53 40.13 47.33
C CYS A 21 -17.95 39.27 46.14
N ALA A 22 -18.76 38.39 46.33
CA ALA A 22 -20.21 38.15 46.25
C ALA A 22 -20.63 37.48 44.93
N ALA A 23 -21.02 36.27 45.05
CA ALA A 23 -22.35 35.64 44.87
C ALA A 23 -23.00 35.72 43.48
N LEU A 24 -23.20 34.54 42.87
CA LEU A 24 -24.55 34.12 42.47
C LEU A 24 -24.59 32.58 42.23
N ILE A 25 -25.67 32.03 42.69
CA ILE A 25 -26.11 30.67 42.90
C ILE A 25 -26.28 29.90 41.56
N GLY A 26 -25.83 28.65 41.54
CA GLY A 26 -26.25 27.68 40.52
C GLY A 26 -25.89 26.27 40.97
N CYS A 27 -26.86 25.55 41.53
CA CYS A 27 -26.79 24.13 41.85
C CYS A 27 -26.46 23.28 40.62
N GLN A 28 -25.42 22.48 40.71
CA GLN A 28 -25.31 21.23 39.92
C GLN A 28 -24.75 20.10 40.77
N THR A 29 -25.47 19.04 40.76
CA THR A 29 -25.27 17.77 41.45
C THR A 29 -23.96 17.11 41.08
N SER A 30 -23.13 16.84 42.07
CA SER A 30 -21.90 16.07 41.96
C SER A 30 -22.20 14.58 41.84
N THR A 31 -21.94 14.00 40.69
CA THR A 31 -21.88 12.54 40.52
C THR A 31 -20.43 12.10 40.71
N LEU A 32 -20.16 11.33 41.74
CA LEU A 32 -18.88 10.67 41.98
C LEU A 32 -18.59 9.66 40.84
N ILE A 33 -17.57 9.92 40.02
CA ILE A 33 -17.04 8.98 39.07
C ILE A 33 -15.82 8.31 39.71
N ILE A 34 -15.92 7.00 39.90
CA ILE A 34 -14.82 6.12 40.31
C ILE A 34 -13.84 5.99 39.13
N PRO A 35 -12.53 6.23 39.30
CA PRO A 35 -11.57 6.03 38.20
C PRO A 35 -11.38 4.53 37.92
N GLY A 36 -11.72 4.12 36.70
CA GLY A 36 -11.34 2.84 36.13
C GLY A 36 -9.82 2.77 35.81
N PRO A 37 -9.25 1.57 35.62
CA PRO A 37 -7.81 1.40 35.47
C PRO A 37 -7.28 2.11 34.23
N ALA A 38 -6.16 2.79 34.40
CA ALA A 38 -5.47 3.55 33.38
C ALA A 38 -5.15 2.68 32.13
N GLN A 39 -5.80 3.00 31.03
CA GLN A 39 -5.35 2.57 29.72
C GLN A 39 -4.07 3.36 29.40
N SER A 40 -2.97 2.64 29.14
CA SER A 40 -1.72 3.20 28.68
C SER A 40 -1.96 3.94 27.36
N SER A 41 -1.99 5.25 27.42
CA SER A 41 -2.00 6.13 26.25
C SER A 41 -0.69 5.96 25.49
N ARG A 42 -0.74 5.35 24.29
CA ARG A 42 0.31 5.51 23.29
C ARG A 42 0.43 7.00 22.95
N PRO A 43 1.64 7.56 22.88
CA PRO A 43 1.78 8.97 22.49
C PRO A 43 1.31 9.14 21.05
N GLN A 44 0.37 10.06 20.84
CA GLN A 44 0.08 10.64 19.53
C GLN A 44 1.32 11.43 19.07
N GLN A 45 2.09 10.88 18.16
CA GLN A 45 3.24 11.53 17.55
C GLN A 45 3.00 11.99 16.10
N ASP A 46 1.82 11.69 15.54
CA ASP A 46 1.45 12.16 14.19
C ASP A 46 0.99 13.62 14.13
N GLY A 47 0.96 14.30 15.27
CA GLY A 47 0.39 15.65 15.38
C GLY A 47 1.29 16.79 14.90
N GLU A 48 2.61 16.60 14.87
CA GLU A 48 3.56 17.67 14.57
C GLU A 48 3.78 17.84 13.06
N VAL A 49 3.92 16.74 12.34
CA VAL A 49 3.98 16.74 10.87
C VAL A 49 2.66 17.23 10.27
N ALA A 50 1.53 16.79 10.83
CA ALA A 50 0.20 17.25 10.40
C ALA A 50 -0.01 18.76 10.66
N ARG A 51 0.60 19.32 11.72
CA ARG A 51 0.52 20.76 12.01
C ARG A 51 1.33 21.60 11.02
N MET A 52 2.53 21.16 10.66
CA MET A 52 3.38 21.86 9.68
C MET A 52 2.77 21.85 8.27
N VAL A 53 2.10 20.76 7.90
CA VAL A 53 1.40 20.64 6.60
C VAL A 53 0.16 21.55 6.54
N LEU A 54 -0.54 21.74 7.66
CA LEU A 54 -1.72 22.61 7.72
C LEU A 54 -1.39 24.12 7.66
N GLU A 55 -0.13 24.49 7.89
CA GLU A 55 0.33 25.89 7.78
C GLU A 55 0.77 26.28 6.35
N ARG A 56 1.02 25.30 5.46
CA ARG A 56 1.14 25.56 4.01
C ARG A 56 -0.25 25.47 3.39
N PRO A 57 -0.77 26.55 2.76
CA PRO A 57 -2.00 26.44 1.98
C PRO A 57 -1.81 25.35 0.91
N PRO A 58 -2.77 24.45 0.70
CA PRO A 58 -2.69 23.49 -0.39
C PRO A 58 -2.64 24.29 -1.70
N GLU A 59 -1.49 24.35 -2.34
CA GLU A 59 -1.45 24.65 -3.76
C GLU A 59 -2.34 23.59 -4.40
N ASN A 60 -3.35 24.05 -5.11
CA ASN A 60 -4.39 23.23 -5.71
C ASN A 60 -3.71 22.11 -6.52
N SER A 61 -3.55 20.93 -5.93
CA SER A 61 -2.83 19.78 -6.51
C SER A 61 -3.41 19.39 -7.88
N LEU A 62 -4.66 19.77 -8.14
CA LEU A 62 -5.36 19.56 -9.41
C LEU A 62 -4.93 20.56 -10.49
N SER A 63 -4.54 21.80 -10.14
CA SER A 63 -4.06 22.78 -11.13
C SER A 63 -2.64 22.46 -11.61
N LEU A 64 -1.85 21.73 -10.82
CA LEU A 64 -0.52 21.26 -11.22
C LEU A 64 -0.58 20.07 -12.21
N LEU A 65 -1.70 19.34 -12.24
CA LEU A 65 -1.87 18.20 -13.13
C LEU A 65 -2.08 18.59 -14.60
N SER A 66 -2.47 19.83 -14.89
CA SER A 66 -2.81 20.28 -16.25
C SER A 66 -1.77 21.19 -16.92
N GLY A 67 -0.66 21.55 -16.26
CA GLY A 67 0.15 22.70 -16.70
C GLY A 67 1.64 22.49 -16.97
N ALA A 68 2.23 21.33 -16.72
CA ALA A 68 3.65 21.12 -16.97
C ALA A 68 3.90 20.51 -18.37
N THR A 69 3.76 21.32 -19.42
CA THR A 69 4.44 21.03 -20.68
C THR A 69 5.91 21.38 -20.50
N SER A 70 6.73 20.44 -20.03
CA SER A 70 8.17 20.63 -20.07
C SER A 70 8.67 20.28 -21.48
N GLU A 71 8.66 21.27 -22.37
CA GLU A 71 9.50 21.26 -23.55
C GLU A 71 10.96 21.48 -23.13
N THR A 72 11.61 20.46 -22.62
CA THR A 72 13.06 20.43 -22.56
C THR A 72 13.51 19.30 -23.47
N PRO A 73 14.11 19.59 -24.63
CA PRO A 73 14.83 18.60 -25.39
C PRO A 73 16.02 18.16 -24.52
N THR A 74 15.83 17.15 -23.68
CA THR A 74 16.92 16.55 -22.95
C THR A 74 17.71 15.75 -23.99
N GLY A 75 18.93 16.12 -24.28
CA GLY A 75 19.78 15.43 -25.24
C GLY A 75 20.24 14.04 -24.76
N TYR A 76 19.48 13.42 -23.85
CA TYR A 76 19.80 12.10 -23.30
C TYR A 76 19.26 10.98 -24.18
N SER A 77 20.05 9.90 -24.31
CA SER A 77 19.68 8.75 -25.13
C SER A 77 18.60 7.88 -24.47
N SER A 78 18.45 7.97 -23.15
CA SER A 78 17.44 7.28 -22.34
C SER A 78 17.17 8.02 -21.05
N LEU A 79 16.01 7.75 -20.43
CA LEU A 79 15.67 8.29 -19.13
C LEU A 79 16.66 7.86 -18.03
N TRP A 80 17.26 6.67 -18.17
CA TRP A 80 18.33 6.23 -17.28
C TRP A 80 19.58 7.11 -17.37
N ASP A 81 19.94 7.60 -18.54
CA ASP A 81 21.09 8.49 -18.73
C ASP A 81 20.82 9.86 -18.09
N ARG A 82 19.59 10.37 -18.21
CA ARG A 82 19.14 11.60 -17.53
C ARG A 82 19.23 11.45 -16.02
N MET A 83 18.75 10.34 -15.47
CA MET A 83 18.85 10.06 -14.03
C MET A 83 20.30 10.01 -13.56
N ARG A 84 21.19 9.30 -14.31
CA ARG A 84 22.62 9.18 -13.96
C ARG A 84 23.31 10.54 -13.86
N ALA A 85 22.96 11.46 -14.77
CA ALA A 85 23.55 12.80 -14.79
C ALA A 85 23.15 13.66 -13.58
N SER A 86 22.08 13.28 -12.87
CA SER A 86 21.47 14.06 -11.78
C SER A 86 21.57 13.39 -10.41
N LEU A 87 22.32 12.27 -10.28
CA LEU A 87 22.57 11.61 -9.00
C LEU A 87 23.46 12.50 -8.08
N GLN A 88 23.07 12.68 -6.83
CA GLN A 88 23.70 13.60 -5.88
C GLN A 88 24.30 12.90 -4.65
N LEU A 89 23.87 11.69 -4.30
CA LEU A 89 24.28 10.96 -3.11
C LEU A 89 25.45 10.00 -3.36
N SER A 90 26.13 10.12 -4.50
CA SER A 90 27.26 9.26 -4.88
C SER A 90 28.40 9.18 -3.85
N PRO A 91 28.69 10.23 -3.02
CA PRO A 91 29.72 10.10 -1.97
C PRO A 91 29.46 8.98 -0.97
N TYR A 92 28.21 8.53 -0.82
CA TYR A 92 27.83 7.49 0.13
C TYR A 92 27.85 6.07 -0.46
N TYR A 93 28.00 5.91 -1.78
CA TYR A 93 27.87 4.59 -2.43
C TYR A 93 28.95 3.60 -2.01
N SER A 94 30.16 4.08 -1.67
CA SER A 94 31.27 3.24 -1.22
C SER A 94 31.18 2.81 0.25
N HIS A 95 30.18 3.27 1.01
CA HIS A 95 30.02 2.89 2.40
C HIS A 95 29.78 1.37 2.52
N SER A 96 30.42 0.72 3.52
CA SER A 96 30.38 -0.74 3.69
C SER A 96 28.95 -1.30 3.72
N SER A 97 28.04 -0.60 4.44
CA SER A 97 26.63 -1.01 4.50
C SER A 97 25.91 -0.92 3.15
N VAL A 98 26.33 -0.08 2.23
CA VAL A 98 25.80 0.00 0.86
C VAL A 98 26.35 -1.15 0.03
N VAL A 99 27.66 -1.37 0.10
CA VAL A 99 28.35 -2.47 -0.59
C VAL A 99 27.76 -3.83 -0.19
N GLU A 100 27.43 -4.02 1.08
CA GLU A 100 26.74 -5.22 1.60
C GLU A 100 25.35 -5.48 0.96
N GLN A 101 24.71 -4.47 0.36
CA GLN A 101 23.40 -4.63 -0.31
C GLN A 101 23.52 -4.96 -1.80
N LEU A 102 24.67 -4.71 -2.43
CA LEU A 102 24.86 -4.94 -3.86
C LEU A 102 24.57 -6.38 -4.30
N PRO A 103 25.06 -7.44 -3.59
CA PRO A 103 24.78 -8.82 -3.98
C PRO A 103 23.30 -9.19 -4.03
N ARG A 104 22.45 -8.39 -3.39
CA ARG A 104 20.99 -8.59 -3.43
C ARG A 104 20.40 -8.33 -4.81
N TYR A 105 21.03 -7.45 -5.57
CA TYR A 105 20.54 -6.94 -6.85
C TYR A 105 21.45 -7.33 -8.02
N SER A 106 22.75 -7.55 -7.76
CA SER A 106 23.71 -7.97 -8.78
C SER A 106 23.27 -9.28 -9.44
N GLU A 107 23.47 -9.39 -10.76
CA GLU A 107 23.10 -10.54 -11.59
C GLU A 107 21.59 -10.86 -11.59
N ASN A 108 20.78 -10.01 -10.99
CA ASN A 108 19.33 -10.21 -10.94
C ASN A 108 18.62 -9.43 -12.06
N GLN A 109 18.94 -9.76 -13.32
CA GLN A 109 18.37 -9.12 -14.51
C GLN A 109 16.83 -9.08 -14.47
N ARG A 110 16.21 -10.20 -14.07
CA ARG A 110 14.74 -10.31 -14.01
C ARG A 110 14.08 -9.27 -13.10
N TYR A 111 14.74 -8.90 -11.99
CA TYR A 111 14.24 -7.83 -11.12
C TYR A 111 14.23 -6.49 -11.86
N PHE A 112 15.31 -6.16 -12.59
CA PHE A 112 15.41 -4.91 -13.34
C PHE A 112 14.48 -4.88 -14.54
N ASP A 113 14.27 -5.99 -15.22
CA ASP A 113 13.29 -6.08 -16.32
C ASP A 113 11.88 -5.78 -15.82
N LEU A 114 11.48 -6.42 -14.72
CA LEU A 114 10.17 -6.20 -14.09
C LEU A 114 9.98 -4.76 -13.59
N VAL A 115 11.03 -4.20 -12.97
CA VAL A 115 11.00 -2.81 -12.50
C VAL A 115 10.90 -1.86 -13.68
N THR A 116 11.68 -2.07 -14.74
CA THR A 116 11.68 -1.23 -15.93
C THR A 116 10.33 -1.25 -16.64
N GLU A 117 9.73 -2.42 -16.79
CA GLU A 117 8.40 -2.59 -17.35
C GLU A 117 7.35 -1.76 -16.57
N ARG A 118 7.32 -1.91 -15.25
CA ARG A 118 6.36 -1.21 -14.38
C ARG A 118 6.63 0.28 -14.25
N ALA A 119 7.89 0.70 -14.29
CA ALA A 119 8.29 2.09 -14.16
C ALA A 119 8.07 2.89 -15.47
N SER A 120 8.15 2.22 -16.62
CA SER A 120 8.12 2.85 -17.95
C SER A 120 6.98 3.86 -18.14
N PRO A 121 5.74 3.64 -17.69
CA PRO A 121 4.66 4.63 -17.84
C PRO A 121 4.79 5.85 -16.92
N PHE A 122 5.54 5.76 -15.81
CA PHE A 122 5.47 6.76 -14.73
C PHE A 122 6.81 7.44 -14.43
N LEU A 123 7.92 6.79 -14.76
CA LEU A 123 9.26 7.24 -14.35
C LEU A 123 9.63 8.60 -14.94
N PHE A 124 9.20 8.90 -16.17
CA PHE A 124 9.46 10.21 -16.79
C PHE A 124 8.92 11.35 -15.93
N TRP A 125 7.66 11.23 -15.48
CA TRP A 125 7.02 12.22 -14.62
C TRP A 125 7.73 12.32 -13.26
N ILE A 126 8.09 11.19 -12.65
CA ILE A 126 8.78 11.16 -11.35
C ILE A 126 10.12 11.89 -11.46
N VAL A 127 10.91 11.60 -12.50
CA VAL A 127 12.20 12.25 -12.77
C VAL A 127 12.03 13.74 -12.99
N ALA A 128 11.09 14.14 -13.84
CA ALA A 128 10.81 15.55 -14.13
C ALA A 128 10.39 16.32 -12.88
N GLU A 129 9.58 15.72 -12.01
CA GLU A 129 9.11 16.37 -10.78
C GLU A 129 10.25 16.50 -9.72
N ILE A 130 11.13 15.51 -9.61
CA ILE A 130 12.32 15.57 -8.77
C ILE A 130 13.28 16.68 -9.25
N GLU A 131 13.55 16.75 -10.55
CA GLU A 131 14.39 17.81 -11.13
C GLU A 131 13.80 19.21 -10.94
N ARG A 132 12.49 19.35 -11.19
CA ARG A 132 11.77 20.63 -10.99
C ARG A 132 11.94 21.17 -9.58
N ARG A 133 12.03 20.28 -8.58
CA ARG A 133 12.22 20.62 -7.15
C ARG A 133 13.69 20.72 -6.75
N GLY A 134 14.64 20.34 -7.61
CA GLY A 134 16.07 20.31 -7.28
C GLY A 134 16.45 19.25 -6.23
N LEU A 135 15.67 18.18 -6.14
CA LEU A 135 15.86 17.11 -5.16
C LEU A 135 16.85 16.06 -5.69
N PRO A 136 17.49 15.26 -4.79
CA PRO A 136 18.36 14.16 -5.21
C PRO A 136 17.64 13.14 -6.08
N MET A 137 18.24 12.80 -7.21
CA MET A 137 17.65 11.88 -8.18
C MET A 137 17.50 10.45 -7.66
N GLU A 138 18.25 10.10 -6.63
CA GLU A 138 18.11 8.82 -5.92
C GLU A 138 16.70 8.58 -5.37
N LEU A 139 15.93 9.65 -5.13
CA LEU A 139 14.54 9.55 -4.67
C LEU A 139 13.66 8.86 -5.71
N ALA A 140 13.98 8.94 -7.01
CA ALA A 140 13.28 8.19 -8.06
C ALA A 140 13.39 6.67 -7.92
N LEU A 141 14.35 6.19 -7.12
CA LEU A 141 14.58 4.77 -6.86
C LEU A 141 13.86 4.24 -5.60
N LEU A 142 13.27 5.13 -4.79
CA LEU A 142 12.47 4.70 -3.64
C LEU A 142 11.35 3.72 -4.00
N PRO A 143 10.55 3.93 -5.06
CA PRO A 143 9.52 2.98 -5.46
C PRO A 143 10.07 1.59 -5.82
N MET A 144 11.35 1.47 -6.20
CA MET A 144 12.00 0.17 -6.42
C MET A 144 12.11 -0.62 -5.11
N VAL A 145 12.47 0.05 -4.01
CA VAL A 145 12.61 -0.56 -2.68
C VAL A 145 11.25 -0.79 -2.04
N GLU A 146 10.34 0.17 -2.16
CA GLU A 146 9.04 0.17 -1.51
C GLU A 146 8.06 -0.84 -2.12
N SER A 147 7.92 -0.85 -3.44
CA SER A 147 6.85 -1.59 -4.12
C SER A 147 7.30 -2.35 -5.37
N THR A 148 8.59 -2.30 -5.75
CA THR A 148 9.05 -2.76 -7.06
C THR A 148 8.25 -2.07 -8.19
N PHE A 149 8.04 -0.76 -8.07
CA PHE A 149 7.22 0.06 -8.96
C PHE A 149 5.79 -0.45 -9.19
N ASN A 150 5.19 -1.13 -8.22
CA ASN A 150 3.82 -1.60 -8.34
C ASN A 150 2.84 -0.58 -7.73
N PRO A 151 2.03 0.13 -8.54
CA PRO A 151 1.09 1.15 -8.04
C PRO A 151 -0.09 0.54 -7.27
N THR A 152 -0.31 -0.76 -7.38
CA THR A 152 -1.36 -1.47 -6.65
C THR A 152 -0.83 -2.27 -5.46
N ALA A 153 0.46 -2.15 -5.14
CA ALA A 153 1.07 -2.85 -4.02
C ALA A 153 0.37 -2.51 -2.70
N HIS A 154 0.20 -3.52 -1.86
CA HIS A 154 -0.44 -3.39 -0.54
C HIS A 154 0.37 -4.17 0.49
N SER A 155 0.88 -3.48 1.52
CA SER A 155 1.63 -4.10 2.60
C SER A 155 0.73 -4.65 3.70
N ARG A 156 1.30 -5.49 4.59
CA ARG A 156 0.58 -5.98 5.79
C ARG A 156 0.24 -4.85 6.78
N GLN A 157 0.97 -3.75 6.75
CA GLN A 157 0.76 -2.55 7.55
C GLN A 157 -0.20 -1.56 6.89
N ASN A 158 -0.91 -1.99 5.82
CA ASN A 158 -1.84 -1.18 5.03
C ASN A 158 -1.18 0.02 4.33
N ALA A 159 0.13 -0.06 4.07
CA ALA A 159 0.77 0.87 3.15
C ALA A 159 0.43 0.47 1.70
N VAL A 160 0.19 1.46 0.82
CA VAL A 160 -0.37 1.26 -0.51
C VAL A 160 0.38 2.09 -1.56
N GLY A 161 0.48 1.53 -2.77
CA GLY A 161 0.95 2.23 -3.97
C GLY A 161 2.45 2.20 -4.18
N LEU A 162 2.91 2.97 -5.17
CA LEU A 162 4.33 3.08 -5.52
C LEU A 162 5.19 3.45 -4.31
N TRP A 163 4.74 4.43 -3.55
CA TRP A 163 5.43 5.09 -2.45
C TRP A 163 5.09 4.50 -1.08
N GLN A 164 4.25 3.46 -1.02
CA GLN A 164 3.84 2.76 0.21
C GLN A 164 3.32 3.68 1.32
N PHE A 165 2.44 4.62 0.96
CA PHE A 165 1.78 5.46 1.94
C PHE A 165 0.84 4.70 2.86
N VAL A 166 0.95 4.92 4.16
CA VAL A 166 -0.11 4.56 5.12
C VAL A 166 -1.22 5.63 5.13
N ALA A 167 -2.46 5.22 5.39
CA ALA A 167 -3.62 6.09 5.23
C ALA A 167 -3.55 7.43 6.01
N PRO A 168 -3.09 7.47 7.28
CA PRO A 168 -2.98 8.75 8.01
C PRO A 168 -2.03 9.74 7.34
N THR A 169 -0.81 9.28 6.97
CA THR A 169 0.18 10.12 6.29
C THR A 169 -0.33 10.57 4.92
N ALA A 170 -0.95 9.67 4.15
CA ALA A 170 -1.54 9.99 2.86
C ALA A 170 -2.57 11.12 2.95
N SER A 171 -3.47 11.04 3.95
CA SER A 171 -4.48 12.07 4.19
C SER A 171 -3.88 13.41 4.59
N SER A 172 -2.78 13.42 5.38
CA SER A 172 -2.07 14.64 5.77
C SER A 172 -1.41 15.35 4.58
N PHE A 173 -1.08 14.61 3.51
CA PHE A 173 -0.55 15.14 2.26
C PHE A 173 -1.59 15.21 1.13
N GLY A 174 -2.88 15.26 1.46
CA GLY A 174 -3.98 15.55 0.54
C GLY A 174 -4.36 14.39 -0.40
N LEU A 175 -3.87 13.18 -0.18
CA LEU A 175 -4.28 12.03 -0.98
C LEU A 175 -5.69 11.57 -0.60
N GLN A 176 -6.62 11.79 -1.53
CA GLN A 176 -8.02 11.37 -1.40
C GLN A 176 -8.13 9.85 -1.30
N GLN A 177 -8.98 9.35 -0.42
CA GLN A 177 -9.24 7.94 -0.23
C GLN A 177 -10.73 7.74 0.03
N ASP A 178 -11.42 7.14 -0.91
CA ASP A 178 -12.84 6.84 -0.80
C ASP A 178 -13.19 5.54 -1.55
N TRP A 179 -14.47 5.30 -1.79
CA TRP A 179 -14.92 4.12 -2.51
C TRP A 179 -14.56 4.12 -4.00
N TRP A 180 -14.43 5.31 -4.61
CA TRP A 180 -14.14 5.49 -6.03
C TRP A 180 -12.65 5.56 -6.33
N PHE A 181 -11.88 6.19 -5.44
CA PHE A 181 -10.51 6.57 -5.71
C PHE A 181 -9.61 6.40 -4.49
N ASP A 182 -8.42 5.89 -4.71
CA ASP A 182 -7.34 5.86 -3.72
C ASP A 182 -6.10 6.54 -4.31
N GLY A 183 -5.87 7.79 -3.92
CA GLY A 183 -4.77 8.62 -4.39
C GLY A 183 -3.38 8.06 -4.09
N ARG A 184 -3.26 7.13 -3.13
CA ARG A 184 -2.00 6.42 -2.86
C ARG A 184 -1.59 5.50 -4.00
N ARG A 185 -2.55 5.04 -4.79
CA ARG A 185 -2.36 4.18 -5.96
C ARG A 185 -2.14 4.99 -7.23
N ASP A 186 -2.57 6.27 -7.25
CA ASP A 186 -2.34 7.16 -8.37
C ASP A 186 -0.86 7.55 -8.44
N PRO A 187 -0.12 7.24 -9.53
CA PRO A 187 1.32 7.48 -9.59
C PRO A 187 1.70 8.94 -9.54
N ARG A 188 0.89 9.85 -10.10
CA ARG A 188 1.20 11.29 -10.10
C ARG A 188 0.87 11.93 -8.76
N ALA A 189 -0.34 11.74 -8.27
CA ALA A 189 -0.76 12.29 -6.98
C ALA A 189 0.14 11.79 -5.84
N SER A 190 0.41 10.47 -5.80
CA SER A 190 1.27 9.91 -4.76
C SER A 190 2.74 10.34 -4.88
N THR A 191 3.24 10.64 -6.09
CA THR A 191 4.60 11.20 -6.26
C THR A 191 4.68 12.61 -5.70
N VAL A 192 3.73 13.50 -6.02
CA VAL A 192 3.68 14.85 -5.44
C VAL A 192 3.68 14.78 -3.92
N ALA A 193 2.76 14.01 -3.35
CA ALA A 193 2.66 13.84 -1.90
C ALA A 193 3.93 13.25 -1.26
N ALA A 194 4.59 12.28 -1.93
CA ALA A 194 5.82 11.68 -1.42
C ALA A 194 6.99 12.67 -1.40
N LEU A 195 7.12 13.47 -2.45
CA LEU A 195 8.16 14.48 -2.52
C LEU A 195 7.89 15.62 -1.51
N ASP A 196 6.63 16.06 -1.36
CA ASP A 196 6.23 17.02 -0.31
C ASP A 196 6.59 16.49 1.08
N TYR A 197 6.31 15.22 1.36
CA TYR A 197 6.65 14.59 2.63
C TYR A 197 8.17 14.50 2.83
N LEU A 198 8.92 14.13 1.79
CA LEU A 198 10.39 14.08 1.84
C LEU A 198 11.01 15.46 2.07
N GLU A 199 10.48 16.51 1.45
CA GLU A 199 10.93 17.90 1.69
C GLU A 199 10.69 18.33 3.13
N VAL A 200 9.48 18.06 3.69
CA VAL A 200 9.18 18.34 5.10
C VAL A 200 10.12 17.58 6.03
N LEU A 201 10.38 16.30 5.77
CA LEU A 201 11.33 15.52 6.56
C LEU A 201 12.76 16.06 6.43
N ASN A 202 13.18 16.44 5.23
CA ASN A 202 14.51 16.97 4.98
C ASN A 202 14.75 18.29 5.74
N GLU A 203 13.77 19.18 5.75
CA GLU A 203 13.81 20.39 6.56
C GLU A 203 13.91 20.09 8.07
N GLN A 204 13.16 19.11 8.56
CA GLN A 204 13.19 18.69 9.97
C GLN A 204 14.52 18.07 10.41
N PHE A 205 15.28 17.50 9.47
CA PHE A 205 16.58 16.86 9.72
C PHE A 205 17.73 17.64 9.08
N GLU A 206 17.61 18.98 9.01
CA GLU A 206 18.66 19.94 8.65
C GLU A 206 19.36 19.64 7.31
N GLY A 207 18.62 19.07 6.35
CA GLY A 207 19.12 18.78 5.02
C GLY A 207 19.81 17.42 4.84
N ASP A 208 19.89 16.59 5.89
CA ASP A 208 20.49 15.25 5.79
C ASP A 208 19.54 14.27 5.07
N TRP A 209 19.86 13.98 3.81
CA TRP A 209 19.04 13.07 2.98
C TRP A 209 19.07 11.62 3.47
N LEU A 210 20.14 11.14 4.10
CA LEU A 210 20.17 9.78 4.61
C LEU A 210 19.25 9.62 5.82
N ILE A 211 19.23 10.61 6.69
CA ILE A 211 18.32 10.67 7.84
C ILE A 211 16.90 10.89 7.37
N THR A 212 16.68 11.72 6.34
CA THR A 212 15.39 11.92 5.68
C THR A 212 14.80 10.61 5.14
N LEU A 213 15.59 9.83 4.41
CA LEU A 213 15.20 8.52 3.90
C LEU A 213 14.89 7.51 5.03
N ALA A 214 15.66 7.58 6.12
CA ALA A 214 15.38 6.79 7.31
C ALA A 214 14.06 7.19 7.97
N ALA A 215 13.78 8.48 8.06
CA ALA A 215 12.54 9.01 8.62
C ALA A 215 11.32 8.68 7.75
N TYR A 216 11.45 8.72 6.44
CA TYR A 216 10.42 8.26 5.50
C TYR A 216 10.02 6.80 5.77
N ASN A 217 11.01 5.92 5.96
CA ASN A 217 10.78 4.49 6.18
C ASN A 217 10.21 4.17 7.57
N THR A 218 10.72 4.80 8.64
CA THR A 218 10.38 4.41 10.01
C THR A 218 9.52 5.43 10.76
N GLY A 219 9.29 6.61 10.19
CA GLY A 219 8.69 7.77 10.83
C GLY A 219 9.71 8.64 11.59
N ASP A 220 9.52 9.95 11.51
CA ASP A 220 10.38 10.99 12.16
C ASP A 220 10.53 10.77 13.67
N GLY A 221 9.46 10.42 14.36
CA GLY A 221 9.47 10.16 15.80
C GLY A 221 10.42 9.03 16.22
N ASN A 222 10.60 8.00 15.38
CA ASN A 222 11.56 6.92 15.65
C ASN A 222 13.00 7.40 15.46
N VAL A 223 13.25 8.22 14.46
CA VAL A 223 14.57 8.84 14.21
C VAL A 223 14.92 9.79 15.37
N ARG A 224 14.03 10.69 15.75
CA ARG A 224 14.23 11.57 16.93
C ARG A 224 14.48 10.78 18.23
N ARG A 225 13.81 9.64 18.41
CA ARG A 225 14.06 8.73 19.52
C ARG A 225 15.46 8.12 19.46
N ALA A 226 15.98 7.84 18.26
CA ALA A 226 17.33 7.32 18.08
C ALA A 226 18.38 8.35 18.49
N PHE A 227 18.22 9.63 18.13
CA PHE A 227 19.06 10.73 18.61
C PHE A 227 19.05 10.82 20.15
N ARG A 228 17.85 10.89 20.75
CA ARG A 228 17.72 10.93 22.23
C ARG A 228 18.38 9.74 22.94
N ARG A 229 18.34 8.53 22.36
CA ARG A 229 19.04 7.36 22.93
C ARG A 229 20.56 7.51 22.96
N ARG A 230 21.11 8.34 22.09
CA ARG A 230 22.54 8.70 22.06
C ARG A 230 22.88 9.91 22.90
N GLY A 231 21.88 10.62 23.44
CA GLY A 231 22.07 11.89 24.13
C GLY A 231 22.52 13.01 23.18
N ALA A 232 22.16 12.91 21.90
CA ALA A 232 22.59 13.84 20.85
C ALA A 232 21.37 14.62 20.31
N GLU A 233 21.63 15.83 19.81
CA GLU A 233 20.70 16.63 19.05
C GLU A 233 20.76 16.29 17.55
N ILE A 234 19.75 16.75 16.78
CA ILE A 234 19.74 16.63 15.32
C ILE A 234 20.95 17.39 14.77
N GLY A 235 21.62 16.86 13.76
CA GLY A 235 22.84 17.43 13.17
C GLY A 235 24.15 16.99 13.85
N GLU A 236 24.10 16.46 15.08
CA GLU A 236 25.31 16.00 15.77
C GLU A 236 25.78 14.59 15.37
N LEU A 237 24.86 13.76 14.85
CA LEU A 237 25.15 12.38 14.40
C LEU A 237 24.69 12.20 12.97
N ASN A 238 25.47 11.46 12.21
CA ASN A 238 25.07 11.02 10.88
C ASN A 238 24.20 9.74 10.94
N PHE A 239 23.59 9.40 9.81
CA PHE A 239 22.72 8.22 9.69
C PHE A 239 23.36 6.91 10.20
N TRP A 240 24.66 6.71 9.93
CA TRP A 240 25.36 5.45 10.23
C TRP A 240 25.58 5.25 11.74
N GLU A 241 25.55 6.32 12.52
CA GLU A 241 25.75 6.31 13.96
C GLU A 241 24.45 6.11 14.74
N LEU A 242 23.30 6.28 14.08
CA LEU A 242 21.99 6.20 14.72
C LEU A 242 21.61 4.75 15.04
N PRO A 243 21.13 4.45 16.28
CA PRO A 243 20.67 3.12 16.68
C PRO A 243 19.26 2.84 16.17
N LEU A 244 19.10 2.79 14.84
CA LEU A 244 17.85 2.52 14.16
C LEU A 244 17.54 1.02 14.13
N ALA A 245 16.26 0.68 13.90
CA ALA A 245 15.85 -0.70 13.70
C ALA A 245 16.54 -1.32 12.45
N PRO A 246 16.80 -2.64 12.45
CA PRO A 246 17.49 -3.30 11.34
C PRO A 246 16.84 -3.03 9.98
N GLU A 247 15.51 -3.00 9.91
CA GLU A 247 14.76 -2.70 8.68
C GLU A 247 15.19 -1.34 8.10
N THR A 248 15.15 -0.29 8.91
CA THR A 248 15.52 1.07 8.50
C THR A 248 17.02 1.19 8.19
N ARG A 249 17.88 0.52 8.97
CA ARG A 249 19.33 0.47 8.73
C ARG A 249 19.71 -0.15 7.39
N PHE A 250 18.87 -1.02 6.83
CA PHE A 250 19.07 -1.61 5.50
C PHE A 250 18.31 -0.87 4.40
N HIS A 251 17.26 -0.13 4.72
CA HIS A 251 16.42 0.56 3.73
C HIS A 251 17.24 1.61 2.96
N VAL A 252 17.89 2.55 3.67
CA VAL A 252 18.70 3.60 3.05
C VAL A 252 19.84 3.02 2.20
N PRO A 253 20.68 2.09 2.73
CA PRO A 253 21.70 1.42 1.93
C PRO A 253 21.17 0.71 0.67
N ARG A 254 19.95 0.19 0.69
CA ARG A 254 19.33 -0.43 -0.51
C ARG A 254 19.05 0.58 -1.61
N VAL A 255 18.54 1.76 -1.24
CA VAL A 255 18.32 2.85 -2.21
C VAL A 255 19.65 3.25 -2.86
N LEU A 256 20.69 3.44 -2.04
CA LEU A 256 22.01 3.82 -2.53
C LEU A 256 22.67 2.71 -3.37
N ALA A 257 22.50 1.44 -3.01
CA ALA A 257 22.99 0.31 -3.81
C ALA A 257 22.30 0.24 -5.18
N LEU A 258 20.99 0.48 -5.24
CA LEU A 258 20.27 0.58 -6.51
C LEU A 258 20.77 1.76 -7.34
N ALA A 259 21.03 2.91 -6.72
CA ALA A 259 21.59 4.08 -7.40
C ALA A 259 22.99 3.77 -7.99
N GLN A 260 23.83 3.08 -7.23
CA GLN A 260 25.16 2.63 -7.69
C GLN A 260 25.05 1.65 -8.89
N ILE A 261 24.10 0.71 -8.85
CA ILE A 261 23.86 -0.21 -9.97
C ILE A 261 23.31 0.55 -11.18
N VAL A 262 22.37 1.47 -10.99
CA VAL A 262 21.84 2.30 -12.09
C VAL A 262 22.95 3.16 -12.70
N LEU A 263 23.90 3.65 -11.88
CA LEU A 263 25.06 4.41 -12.36
C LEU A 263 25.95 3.58 -13.29
N ASN A 264 26.28 2.35 -12.90
CA ASN A 264 27.20 1.46 -13.61
C ASN A 264 26.63 0.03 -13.73
N PRO A 265 25.53 -0.21 -14.47
CA PRO A 265 24.79 -1.46 -14.40
C PRO A 265 25.62 -2.68 -14.87
N ARG A 266 26.49 -2.49 -15.84
CA ARG A 266 27.34 -3.57 -16.39
C ARG A 266 28.33 -4.12 -15.37
N ASP A 267 28.80 -3.32 -14.43
CA ASP A 267 29.72 -3.75 -13.37
C ASP A 267 29.04 -4.74 -12.41
N TYR A 268 27.70 -4.80 -12.44
CA TYR A 268 26.85 -5.66 -11.61
C TYR A 268 26.11 -6.73 -12.43
N GLY A 269 26.52 -6.96 -13.68
CA GLY A 269 25.89 -7.96 -14.56
C GLY A 269 24.45 -7.60 -14.95
N ILE A 270 24.12 -6.29 -15.01
CA ILE A 270 22.78 -5.80 -15.35
C ILE A 270 22.81 -5.03 -16.67
N GLU A 271 21.80 -5.28 -17.49
CA GLU A 271 21.49 -4.50 -18.68
C GLU A 271 20.12 -3.81 -18.47
N LEU A 272 20.14 -2.49 -18.33
CA LEU A 272 18.89 -1.72 -18.17
C LEU A 272 18.21 -1.56 -19.52
N THR A 273 17.00 -2.11 -19.64
CA THR A 273 16.15 -1.89 -20.81
C THR A 273 15.86 -0.41 -20.96
N LYS A 274 16.03 0.11 -22.17
CA LYS A 274 15.88 1.53 -22.47
C LYS A 274 14.46 2.01 -22.21
N ILE A 275 14.32 3.10 -21.42
CA ILE A 275 13.10 3.90 -21.33
C ILE A 275 13.37 5.19 -22.10
N ALA A 276 12.48 5.55 -23.02
CA ALA A 276 12.60 6.81 -23.79
C ALA A 276 12.52 8.02 -22.84
N ASP A 277 13.34 9.04 -23.10
CA ASP A 277 13.29 10.31 -22.37
C ASP A 277 12.26 11.25 -23.01
N GLU A 278 11.01 10.83 -22.98
CA GLU A 278 9.85 11.55 -23.51
C GLU A 278 8.62 11.24 -22.67
N GLU A 279 7.66 12.15 -22.63
CA GLU A 279 6.44 11.97 -21.85
C GLU A 279 5.56 10.86 -22.46
N PRO A 280 5.38 9.71 -21.78
CA PRO A 280 4.65 8.57 -22.34
C PRO A 280 3.14 8.71 -22.25
N LEU A 281 2.63 9.56 -21.34
CA LEU A 281 1.21 9.68 -21.00
C LEU A 281 0.70 11.11 -21.17
N ALA A 282 -0.50 11.24 -21.70
CA ALA A 282 -1.30 12.46 -21.61
C ALA A 282 -2.32 12.33 -20.47
N MET A 283 -2.49 13.41 -19.72
CA MET A 283 -3.49 13.54 -18.66
C MET A 283 -4.66 14.36 -19.18
N VAL A 284 -5.78 13.69 -19.45
CA VAL A 284 -6.95 14.33 -20.07
C VAL A 284 -8.05 14.53 -19.03
N ASP A 285 -8.42 15.80 -18.81
CA ASP A 285 -9.61 16.13 -18.03
C ASP A 285 -10.87 15.83 -18.86
N VAL A 286 -11.65 14.87 -18.40
CA VAL A 286 -12.88 14.45 -19.09
C VAL A 286 -14.10 15.28 -18.64
N GLY A 287 -13.96 16.10 -17.60
CA GLY A 287 -14.95 17.08 -17.13
C GLY A 287 -16.24 16.50 -16.57
N SER A 288 -16.35 15.17 -16.48
CA SER A 288 -17.41 14.42 -15.79
C SER A 288 -17.01 12.98 -15.60
N GLN A 289 -17.77 12.24 -14.78
CA GLN A 289 -17.52 10.81 -14.61
C GLN A 289 -17.61 10.08 -15.96
N ILE A 290 -16.61 9.25 -16.28
CA ILE A 290 -16.56 8.43 -17.49
C ILE A 290 -16.22 6.97 -17.15
N ASP A 291 -16.82 6.04 -17.87
CA ASP A 291 -16.52 4.61 -17.78
C ASP A 291 -15.16 4.32 -18.44
N LEU A 292 -14.27 3.64 -17.72
CA LEU A 292 -12.94 3.29 -18.23
C LEU A 292 -13.00 2.34 -19.43
N ALA A 293 -14.05 1.53 -19.54
CA ALA A 293 -14.27 0.69 -20.71
C ALA A 293 -14.63 1.51 -21.96
N GLN A 294 -15.33 2.65 -21.79
CA GLN A 294 -15.56 3.58 -22.90
C GLN A 294 -14.28 4.27 -23.33
N VAL A 295 -13.42 4.67 -22.39
CA VAL A 295 -12.11 5.22 -22.72
C VAL A 295 -11.31 4.21 -23.54
N ALA A 296 -11.26 2.96 -23.12
CA ALA A 296 -10.59 1.88 -23.85
C ALA A 296 -11.15 1.70 -25.28
N ALA A 297 -12.48 1.70 -25.41
CA ALA A 297 -13.15 1.58 -26.71
C ALA A 297 -12.88 2.78 -27.63
N MET A 298 -12.85 4.01 -27.12
CA MET A 298 -12.51 5.21 -27.90
C MET A 298 -11.10 5.16 -28.47
N LEU A 299 -10.19 4.47 -27.78
CA LEU A 299 -8.78 4.36 -28.14
C LEU A 299 -8.45 3.05 -28.88
N ASP A 300 -9.41 2.13 -28.97
CA ASP A 300 -9.22 0.78 -29.54
C ASP A 300 -8.07 0.01 -28.84
N ILE A 301 -8.04 0.06 -27.52
CA ILE A 301 -7.08 -0.67 -26.69
C ILE A 301 -7.77 -1.47 -25.59
N GLU A 302 -7.04 -2.42 -25.01
CA GLU A 302 -7.56 -3.25 -23.94
C GLU A 302 -7.89 -2.43 -22.68
N LEU A 303 -9.04 -2.73 -22.04
CA LEU A 303 -9.48 -2.09 -20.80
C LEU A 303 -8.42 -2.20 -19.69
N GLU A 304 -7.72 -3.33 -19.63
CA GLU A 304 -6.68 -3.55 -18.62
C GLU A 304 -5.52 -2.56 -18.79
N THR A 305 -5.18 -2.17 -20.02
CA THR A 305 -4.19 -1.12 -20.29
C THR A 305 -4.63 0.21 -19.66
N ILE A 306 -5.88 0.63 -19.86
CA ILE A 306 -6.41 1.86 -19.25
C ILE A 306 -6.42 1.77 -17.73
N ARG A 307 -6.80 0.63 -17.16
CA ARG A 307 -6.77 0.41 -15.70
C ARG A 307 -5.37 0.49 -15.12
N ASN A 308 -4.40 -0.12 -15.79
CA ASN A 308 -2.99 -0.11 -15.36
C ASN A 308 -2.37 1.29 -15.41
N LEU A 309 -2.82 2.14 -16.35
CA LEU A 309 -2.41 3.54 -16.42
C LEU A 309 -3.14 4.43 -15.39
N ASN A 310 -4.29 3.98 -14.87
CA ASN A 310 -5.16 4.73 -13.96
C ASN A 310 -5.47 3.94 -12.66
N PRO A 311 -4.46 3.41 -11.95
CA PRO A 311 -4.67 2.48 -10.85
C PRO A 311 -5.29 3.12 -9.60
N GLY A 312 -5.39 4.45 -9.56
CA GLY A 312 -6.08 5.21 -8.51
C GLY A 312 -7.60 4.97 -8.51
N TYR A 313 -8.20 4.72 -9.69
CA TYR A 313 -9.62 4.41 -9.77
C TYR A 313 -9.90 2.98 -9.32
N LEU A 314 -10.67 2.85 -8.24
CA LEU A 314 -11.01 1.55 -7.64
C LEU A 314 -12.21 0.89 -8.29
N GLN A 315 -12.96 1.64 -9.09
CA GLN A 315 -14.18 1.20 -9.74
C GLN A 315 -13.98 1.18 -11.27
N TRP A 316 -15.04 0.88 -12.00
CA TRP A 316 -15.07 0.79 -13.47
C TRP A 316 -15.07 2.16 -14.16
N ALA A 317 -15.31 3.24 -13.42
CA ALA A 317 -15.41 4.61 -13.92
C ALA A 317 -14.53 5.55 -13.09
N THR A 318 -14.27 6.74 -13.61
CA THR A 318 -13.63 7.82 -12.86
C THR A 318 -14.51 8.28 -11.71
N HIS A 319 -13.99 9.13 -10.82
CA HIS A 319 -14.75 9.66 -9.70
C HIS A 319 -15.94 10.54 -10.17
N PRO A 320 -17.11 10.48 -9.54
CA PRO A 320 -18.27 11.30 -9.94
C PRO A 320 -18.06 12.80 -9.78
N GLU A 321 -17.22 13.21 -8.82
CA GLU A 321 -16.89 14.62 -8.55
C GLU A 321 -15.46 14.92 -9.00
N GLN A 322 -14.45 14.48 -8.25
CA GLN A 322 -13.04 14.70 -8.53
C GLN A 322 -12.19 13.55 -7.94
N PRO A 323 -11.08 13.11 -8.57
CA PRO A 323 -10.57 13.59 -9.86
C PRO A 323 -11.31 13.00 -11.07
N GLN A 324 -11.36 13.76 -12.16
CA GLN A 324 -11.94 13.36 -13.46
C GLN A 324 -10.87 13.37 -14.57
N ILE A 325 -9.65 13.04 -14.21
CA ILE A 325 -8.50 13.02 -15.13
C ILE A 325 -8.17 11.59 -15.49
N VAL A 326 -8.06 11.30 -16.78
CA VAL A 326 -7.68 9.97 -17.28
C VAL A 326 -6.32 10.03 -17.94
N ALA A 327 -5.40 9.18 -17.50
CA ALA A 327 -4.13 8.95 -18.16
C ALA A 327 -4.33 8.06 -19.38
N VAL A 328 -3.88 8.50 -20.53
CA VAL A 328 -3.90 7.77 -21.79
C VAL A 328 -2.52 7.80 -22.44
N PRO A 329 -2.15 6.86 -23.33
CA PRO A 329 -0.89 6.93 -24.07
C PRO A 329 -0.78 8.27 -24.82
N LYS A 330 0.37 8.94 -24.73
CA LYS A 330 0.56 10.29 -25.29
C LYS A 330 0.23 10.38 -26.78
N GLN A 331 0.61 9.38 -27.54
CA GLN A 331 0.33 9.31 -28.99
C GLN A 331 -1.17 9.22 -29.32
N MET A 332 -2.01 8.85 -28.36
CA MET A 332 -3.47 8.71 -28.53
C MET A 332 -4.27 9.90 -27.98
N GLU A 333 -3.60 10.90 -27.45
CA GLU A 333 -4.25 12.08 -26.83
C GLU A 333 -5.25 12.76 -27.77
N ASN A 334 -4.83 13.07 -29.02
CA ASN A 334 -5.69 13.71 -30.01
C ASN A 334 -6.90 12.86 -30.41
N GLN A 335 -6.71 11.54 -30.56
CA GLN A 335 -7.80 10.60 -30.84
C GLN A 335 -8.81 10.62 -29.70
N PHE A 336 -8.32 10.57 -28.46
CA PHE A 336 -9.18 10.57 -27.27
C PHE A 336 -9.96 11.89 -27.15
N GLN A 337 -9.31 13.03 -27.28
CA GLN A 337 -9.96 14.34 -27.23
C GLN A 337 -11.04 14.51 -28.33
N THR A 338 -10.75 14.02 -29.55
CA THR A 338 -11.71 14.04 -30.66
C THR A 338 -12.93 13.15 -30.35
N SER A 339 -12.71 11.97 -29.84
CA SER A 339 -13.78 11.04 -29.45
C SER A 339 -14.62 11.60 -28.31
N LEU A 340 -14.00 12.19 -27.29
CA LEU A 340 -14.70 12.88 -26.20
C LEU A 340 -15.58 14.03 -26.71
N ALA A 341 -15.07 14.84 -27.62
CA ALA A 341 -15.82 15.98 -28.16
C ALA A 341 -17.05 15.54 -29.00
N SER A 342 -17.03 14.35 -29.57
CA SER A 342 -18.12 13.79 -30.36
C SER A 342 -19.20 13.09 -29.52
N LEU A 343 -18.92 12.78 -28.27
CA LEU A 343 -19.81 12.02 -27.40
C LEU A 343 -20.58 12.94 -26.44
N ASP A 344 -21.88 12.75 -26.30
CA ASP A 344 -22.67 13.44 -25.28
C ASP A 344 -22.25 12.98 -23.87
N ARG A 345 -22.06 13.92 -22.95
CA ARG A 345 -21.65 13.62 -21.58
C ARG A 345 -22.61 12.68 -20.84
N SER A 346 -23.90 12.67 -21.21
CA SER A 346 -24.88 11.73 -20.67
C SER A 346 -24.57 10.27 -21.02
N GLN A 347 -23.74 10.04 -22.03
CA GLN A 347 -23.31 8.73 -22.51
C GLN A 347 -21.95 8.29 -21.92
N TYR A 348 -21.27 9.14 -21.16
CA TYR A 348 -19.96 8.84 -20.56
C TYR A 348 -20.04 7.70 -19.54
N VAL A 349 -21.19 7.57 -18.87
CA VAL A 349 -21.40 6.53 -17.86
C VAL A 349 -22.53 5.62 -18.30
N SER A 350 -22.21 4.36 -18.46
CA SER A 350 -23.16 3.31 -18.78
C SER A 350 -23.98 2.83 -17.58
N TRP A 351 -23.88 3.53 -16.44
CA TRP A 351 -24.45 3.10 -15.17
C TRP A 351 -25.22 4.21 -14.48
N GLU A 352 -26.21 3.82 -13.66
CA GLU A 352 -26.89 4.72 -12.73
C GLU A 352 -26.89 4.17 -11.30
N HIS A 353 -26.95 5.07 -10.34
CA HIS A 353 -27.14 4.71 -8.94
C HIS A 353 -28.62 4.58 -8.62
N TYR A 354 -29.06 3.37 -8.34
CA TYR A 354 -30.38 3.12 -7.81
C TYR A 354 -30.35 3.04 -6.28
N ARG A 355 -31.08 3.90 -5.58
CA ARG A 355 -31.23 3.82 -4.14
C ARG A 355 -32.27 2.75 -3.80
N ILE A 356 -31.83 1.67 -3.16
CA ILE A 356 -32.70 0.55 -2.77
C ILE A 356 -33.82 1.05 -1.87
N GLN A 357 -35.06 0.78 -2.27
CA GLN A 357 -36.26 1.14 -1.52
C GLN A 357 -36.66 0.00 -0.57
N PRO A 358 -37.39 0.31 0.54
CA PRO A 358 -37.98 -0.73 1.37
C PRO A 358 -38.88 -1.64 0.53
N GLY A 359 -38.68 -2.98 0.60
CA GLY A 359 -39.41 -3.95 -0.17
C GLY A 359 -38.81 -4.31 -1.53
N ASP A 360 -37.74 -3.66 -1.95
CA ASP A 360 -37.02 -4.05 -3.18
C ASP A 360 -36.35 -5.40 -3.04
N THR A 361 -36.34 -6.14 -4.16
CA THR A 361 -35.58 -7.36 -4.36
C THR A 361 -34.68 -7.20 -5.60
N LEU A 362 -33.56 -7.93 -5.67
CA LEU A 362 -32.71 -7.91 -6.88
C LEU A 362 -33.47 -8.29 -8.13
N GLY A 363 -34.38 -9.28 -8.04
CA GLY A 363 -35.23 -9.67 -9.16
C GLY A 363 -36.21 -8.58 -9.60
N GLY A 364 -36.86 -7.90 -8.65
CA GLY A 364 -37.77 -6.79 -8.93
C GLY A 364 -37.06 -5.58 -9.54
N ILE A 365 -35.88 -5.25 -9.04
CA ILE A 365 -35.05 -4.17 -9.58
C ILE A 365 -34.56 -4.52 -10.99
N ALA A 366 -34.03 -5.74 -11.18
CA ALA A 366 -33.53 -6.21 -12.48
C ALA A 366 -34.65 -6.16 -13.56
N SER A 367 -35.81 -6.68 -13.23
CA SER A 367 -36.97 -6.67 -14.16
C SER A 367 -37.43 -5.25 -14.50
N ARG A 368 -37.49 -4.36 -13.50
CA ARG A 368 -37.95 -2.97 -13.69
C ARG A 368 -37.00 -2.14 -14.53
N LEU A 369 -35.69 -2.40 -14.42
CA LEU A 369 -34.62 -1.59 -15.02
C LEU A 369 -33.97 -2.28 -16.24
N GLY A 370 -34.58 -3.37 -16.74
CA GLY A 370 -34.15 -4.03 -17.99
C GLY A 370 -32.79 -4.71 -17.92
N THR A 371 -32.40 -5.20 -16.73
CA THR A 371 -31.15 -5.93 -16.52
C THR A 371 -31.38 -7.33 -15.93
N THR A 372 -30.34 -8.08 -15.61
CA THR A 372 -30.44 -9.39 -14.98
C THR A 372 -29.97 -9.36 -13.52
N VAL A 373 -30.49 -10.31 -12.70
CA VAL A 373 -30.05 -10.47 -11.31
C VAL A 373 -28.54 -10.76 -11.24
N GLU A 374 -28.05 -11.58 -12.17
CA GLU A 374 -26.63 -11.94 -12.24
C GLU A 374 -25.77 -10.70 -12.53
N THR A 375 -26.17 -9.88 -13.50
CA THR A 375 -25.52 -8.60 -13.79
C THR A 375 -25.46 -7.71 -12.55
N LEU A 376 -26.59 -7.53 -11.85
CA LEU A 376 -26.61 -6.73 -10.62
C LEU A 376 -25.70 -7.30 -9.52
N ARG A 377 -25.64 -8.62 -9.37
CA ARG A 377 -24.78 -9.27 -8.38
C ARG A 377 -23.30 -9.09 -8.69
N VAL A 378 -22.89 -9.36 -9.93
CA VAL A 378 -21.50 -9.24 -10.38
C VAL A 378 -20.99 -7.80 -10.18
N ILE A 379 -21.75 -6.84 -10.69
CA ILE A 379 -21.39 -5.41 -10.65
C ILE A 379 -21.28 -4.88 -9.23
N ASN A 380 -22.25 -5.25 -8.38
CA ASN A 380 -22.31 -4.76 -7.00
C ASN A 380 -21.55 -5.67 -6.03
N LYS A 381 -20.85 -6.69 -6.51
CA LYS A 381 -20.11 -7.68 -5.69
C LYS A 381 -21.01 -8.31 -4.61
N ILE A 382 -22.28 -8.58 -4.95
CA ILE A 382 -23.26 -9.18 -4.04
C ILE A 382 -23.12 -10.70 -4.14
N GLN A 383 -22.65 -11.33 -3.07
CA GLN A 383 -22.47 -12.79 -3.03
C GLN A 383 -23.78 -13.54 -2.79
N ASP A 384 -24.71 -12.94 -2.04
CA ASP A 384 -26.03 -13.49 -1.75
C ASP A 384 -27.15 -12.64 -2.40
N SER A 385 -28.42 -12.93 -2.12
CA SER A 385 -29.55 -12.14 -2.61
C SER A 385 -29.95 -10.98 -1.69
N ARG A 386 -29.19 -10.73 -0.62
CA ARG A 386 -29.54 -9.73 0.39
C ARG A 386 -29.12 -8.34 -0.07
N ILE A 387 -30.08 -7.44 -0.18
CA ILE A 387 -29.88 -6.00 -0.38
C ILE A 387 -30.47 -5.22 0.79
N ILE A 388 -29.92 -4.05 1.07
CA ILE A 388 -30.31 -3.24 2.25
C ILE A 388 -30.92 -1.94 1.75
N ALA A 389 -32.16 -1.67 2.16
CA ALA A 389 -32.85 -0.42 1.84
C ALA A 389 -32.02 0.80 2.29
N GLY A 390 -31.99 1.84 1.46
CA GLY A 390 -31.20 3.04 1.66
C GLY A 390 -29.77 2.99 1.14
N ARG A 391 -29.21 1.80 0.79
CA ARG A 391 -27.94 1.68 0.09
C ARG A 391 -28.13 1.91 -1.42
N SER A 392 -27.05 2.32 -2.08
CA SER A 392 -27.00 2.44 -3.54
C SER A 392 -26.67 1.10 -4.19
N LEU A 393 -27.35 0.82 -5.28
CA LEU A 393 -27.11 -0.29 -6.19
C LEU A 393 -26.77 0.29 -7.56
N LEU A 394 -25.71 -0.21 -8.17
CA LEU A 394 -25.32 0.17 -9.51
C LEU A 394 -26.14 -0.61 -10.52
N ILE A 395 -26.65 0.10 -11.50
CA ILE A 395 -27.53 -0.46 -12.53
C ILE A 395 -27.01 -0.03 -13.88
N PRO A 396 -26.81 -0.97 -14.83
CA PRO A 396 -26.40 -0.61 -16.18
C PRO A 396 -27.48 0.18 -16.89
N ARG A 397 -27.10 1.24 -17.62
CA ARG A 397 -27.99 1.97 -18.52
C ARG A 397 -27.98 1.32 -19.89
N GLY A 398 -29.15 0.88 -20.35
CA GLY A 398 -29.38 0.42 -21.72
C GLY A 398 -29.04 -1.05 -22.00
N SER A 399 -29.51 -1.54 -23.14
CA SER A 399 -29.36 -2.93 -23.59
C SER A 399 -27.99 -3.29 -24.18
N ALA A 400 -27.05 -2.36 -24.14
CA ALA A 400 -25.73 -2.49 -24.78
C ALA A 400 -24.64 -3.14 -23.89
N PHE A 401 -25.02 -3.75 -22.77
CA PHE A 401 -24.06 -4.55 -22.00
C PHE A 401 -23.74 -5.83 -22.75
N SER A 402 -22.65 -5.80 -23.51
CA SER A 402 -22.13 -7.00 -24.15
C SER A 402 -21.60 -7.97 -23.08
N GLU A 403 -21.71 -9.27 -23.36
CA GLU A 403 -21.07 -10.33 -22.56
C GLU A 403 -19.58 -10.05 -22.32
N ALA A 404 -18.90 -9.33 -23.23
CA ALA A 404 -17.51 -8.89 -23.13
C ALA A 404 -17.29 -7.91 -21.97
N VAL A 405 -18.21 -6.96 -21.71
CA VAL A 405 -18.12 -6.04 -20.57
C VAL A 405 -18.36 -6.78 -19.25
N LEU A 406 -19.31 -7.70 -19.20
CA LEU A 406 -19.55 -8.55 -18.03
C LEU A 406 -18.34 -9.47 -17.75
N ALA A 407 -17.72 -10.02 -18.77
CA ALA A 407 -16.49 -10.81 -18.64
C ALA A 407 -15.31 -9.96 -18.13
N SER A 408 -15.22 -8.69 -18.54
CA SER A 408 -14.18 -7.75 -18.08
C SER A 408 -14.39 -7.27 -16.64
N LEU A 409 -15.63 -7.33 -16.12
CA LEU A 409 -15.96 -6.96 -14.73
C LEU A 409 -15.81 -8.14 -13.75
N GLN A 410 -15.67 -9.36 -14.25
CA GLN A 410 -15.21 -10.45 -13.40
C GLN A 410 -13.79 -10.11 -12.97
N PRO A 411 -13.44 -10.24 -11.66
CA PRO A 411 -12.05 -10.11 -11.27
C PRO A 411 -11.25 -11.06 -12.15
N PRO A 412 -10.11 -10.64 -12.70
CA PRO A 412 -9.30 -11.54 -13.49
C PRO A 412 -9.15 -12.81 -12.68
N LEU A 413 -9.53 -13.94 -13.28
CA LEU A 413 -9.33 -15.24 -12.67
C LEU A 413 -7.86 -15.30 -12.32
N SER A 414 -7.61 -15.15 -11.00
CA SER A 414 -6.28 -15.19 -10.38
C SER A 414 -5.22 -14.34 -11.10
N ASP A 415 -4.82 -13.28 -10.41
CA ASP A 415 -3.44 -12.82 -10.41
C ASP A 415 -2.52 -13.94 -10.93
N THR A 416 -2.19 -13.90 -12.20
CA THR A 416 -1.00 -14.56 -12.68
C THR A 416 0.12 -13.68 -12.15
N ARG A 417 0.31 -13.69 -10.83
CA ARG A 417 1.56 -13.28 -10.22
C ARG A 417 2.60 -14.08 -10.99
N LEU A 418 3.37 -13.39 -11.82
CA LEU A 418 4.58 -13.95 -12.34
C LEU A 418 5.34 -14.41 -11.09
N ALA A 419 5.22 -15.69 -10.81
CA ALA A 419 5.89 -16.31 -9.69
C ALA A 419 7.36 -15.98 -9.91
N VAL A 420 7.92 -15.14 -9.04
CA VAL A 420 9.37 -15.05 -8.92
C VAL A 420 9.80 -16.49 -8.84
N ALA A 421 10.60 -16.97 -9.79
CA ALA A 421 11.05 -18.34 -9.78
C ALA A 421 11.76 -18.56 -8.45
N VAL A 422 11.08 -19.25 -7.55
CA VAL A 422 11.60 -19.51 -6.24
C VAL A 422 12.67 -20.57 -6.44
N PRO A 423 13.94 -20.32 -6.10
CA PRO A 423 14.97 -21.32 -6.26
C PRO A 423 14.62 -22.52 -5.36
N PRO A 424 14.92 -23.75 -5.75
CA PRO A 424 14.65 -24.93 -4.91
C PRO A 424 15.37 -24.86 -3.55
N ARG A 425 16.47 -24.09 -3.50
CA ARG A 425 17.25 -23.84 -2.28
C ARG A 425 17.68 -22.39 -2.23
N TYR A 426 17.68 -21.84 -1.03
CA TYR A 426 18.07 -20.46 -0.76
C TYR A 426 19.16 -20.40 0.30
N ILE A 427 20.25 -19.71 0.00
CA ILE A 427 21.32 -19.45 0.97
C ILE A 427 21.00 -18.13 1.69
N VAL A 428 20.85 -18.22 3.00
CA VAL A 428 20.58 -17.07 3.87
C VAL A 428 21.71 -16.06 3.77
N LEU A 429 21.36 -14.83 3.42
CA LEU A 429 22.32 -13.72 3.37
C LEU A 429 22.34 -13.00 4.73
N ARG A 430 23.42 -12.27 4.98
CA ARG A 430 23.56 -11.46 6.21
C ARG A 430 22.42 -10.43 6.30
N GLY A 431 21.63 -10.50 7.37
CA GLY A 431 20.47 -9.64 7.61
C GLY A 431 19.14 -10.21 7.10
N ASP A 432 19.14 -11.41 6.53
CA ASP A 432 17.91 -12.12 6.23
C ASP A 432 17.26 -12.66 7.52
N ASN A 433 15.95 -12.74 7.48
CA ASN A 433 15.12 -13.46 8.43
C ASN A 433 13.98 -14.16 7.66
N LEU A 434 13.30 -15.09 8.31
CA LEU A 434 12.20 -15.86 7.67
C LEU A 434 11.15 -14.98 7.00
N TRP A 435 10.85 -13.83 7.59
CA TRP A 435 9.88 -12.89 7.06
C TRP A 435 10.40 -12.17 5.79
N SER A 436 11.67 -11.67 5.81
CA SER A 436 12.25 -10.99 4.65
C SER A 436 12.42 -11.93 3.45
N ILE A 437 12.78 -13.18 3.72
CA ILE A 437 12.91 -14.24 2.70
C ILE A 437 11.52 -14.60 2.13
N ALA A 438 10.54 -14.81 3.01
CA ALA A 438 9.17 -15.10 2.62
C ALA A 438 8.57 -13.99 1.73
N ARG A 439 8.82 -12.72 2.09
CA ARG A 439 8.38 -11.56 1.30
C ARG A 439 9.07 -11.50 -0.08
N ARG A 440 10.36 -11.84 -0.16
CA ARG A 440 11.13 -11.84 -1.42
C ARG A 440 10.55 -12.80 -2.44
N PHE A 441 10.07 -13.94 -2.01
CA PHE A 441 9.61 -15.02 -2.87
C PHE A 441 8.08 -15.19 -2.85
N ASP A 442 7.34 -14.25 -2.27
CA ASP A 442 5.87 -14.29 -2.07
C ASP A 442 5.39 -15.58 -1.36
N LEU A 443 6.18 -16.03 -0.39
CA LEU A 443 5.91 -17.20 0.44
C LEU A 443 5.41 -16.78 1.83
N ARG A 444 4.89 -17.74 2.58
CA ARG A 444 4.62 -17.54 4.00
C ARG A 444 5.85 -17.94 4.82
N SER A 445 6.27 -17.07 5.74
CA SER A 445 7.37 -17.38 6.67
C SER A 445 7.11 -18.64 7.51
N SER A 446 5.84 -18.90 7.82
CA SER A 446 5.42 -20.14 8.49
C SER A 446 5.69 -21.40 7.68
N ASP A 447 5.55 -21.32 6.35
CA ASP A 447 5.73 -22.47 5.46
C ASP A 447 7.23 -22.75 5.25
N ILE A 448 8.03 -21.68 5.13
CA ILE A 448 9.50 -21.80 5.10
C ILE A 448 10.00 -22.41 6.41
N ALA A 449 9.53 -21.92 7.55
CA ALA A 449 9.91 -22.42 8.86
C ALA A 449 9.54 -23.91 9.03
N ALA A 450 8.28 -24.25 8.75
CA ALA A 450 7.77 -25.61 8.91
C ALA A 450 8.50 -26.62 8.01
N TYR A 451 8.77 -26.25 6.74
CA TYR A 451 9.45 -27.14 5.81
C TYR A 451 10.93 -27.37 6.18
N ASN A 452 11.57 -26.33 6.72
CA ASN A 452 12.96 -26.39 7.16
C ASN A 452 13.12 -26.79 8.65
N GLN A 453 12.06 -27.24 9.31
CA GLN A 453 12.05 -27.65 10.72
C GLN A 453 12.58 -26.55 11.67
N LEU A 454 12.25 -25.30 11.37
CA LEU A 454 12.65 -24.12 12.13
C LEU A 454 11.48 -23.60 12.95
N ASP A 455 11.78 -23.02 14.12
CA ASP A 455 10.80 -22.23 14.86
C ASP A 455 10.44 -20.96 14.10
N ARG A 456 9.23 -20.42 14.32
CA ARG A 456 8.76 -19.20 13.64
C ARG A 456 9.65 -17.98 13.89
N ASP A 457 10.34 -17.98 15.03
CA ASP A 457 11.24 -16.91 15.47
C ASP A 457 12.71 -17.32 15.37
N ALA A 458 13.01 -18.38 14.60
CA ALA A 458 14.36 -18.90 14.44
C ALA A 458 15.31 -17.82 13.90
N LEU A 459 16.45 -17.67 14.56
CA LEU A 459 17.53 -16.84 14.08
C LEU A 459 18.25 -17.55 12.93
N LEU A 460 18.17 -17.00 11.74
CA LEU A 460 18.86 -17.52 10.57
C LEU A 460 20.32 -17.05 10.57
N LEU A 461 21.24 -17.95 10.26
CA LEU A 461 22.66 -17.62 10.15
C LEU A 461 23.02 -17.38 8.67
N PRO A 462 23.84 -16.35 8.37
CA PRO A 462 24.38 -16.16 7.03
C PRO A 462 25.10 -17.43 6.55
N GLY A 463 24.79 -17.86 5.31
CA GLY A 463 25.29 -19.12 4.75
C GLY A 463 24.43 -20.34 5.07
N GLN A 464 23.42 -20.23 5.92
CA GLN A 464 22.45 -21.30 6.18
C GLN A 464 21.64 -21.56 4.91
N GLU A 465 21.51 -22.83 4.53
CA GLU A 465 20.68 -23.24 3.40
C GLU A 465 19.24 -23.49 3.87
N LEU A 466 18.29 -22.89 3.15
CA LEU A 466 16.86 -23.15 3.31
C LEU A 466 16.34 -23.90 2.09
N ASP A 467 15.65 -24.97 2.31
CA ASP A 467 15.02 -25.77 1.25
C ASP A 467 13.63 -25.21 0.95
N PHE A 468 13.36 -24.95 -0.33
CA PHE A 468 12.08 -24.49 -0.85
C PHE A 468 11.39 -25.52 -1.73
N GLY A 469 11.79 -26.78 -1.66
CA GLY A 469 11.24 -27.90 -2.45
C GLY A 469 9.74 -28.14 -2.28
N PHE A 470 9.11 -27.53 -1.22
CA PHE A 470 7.65 -27.53 -1.07
C PHE A 470 6.93 -26.72 -2.18
N ILE A 471 7.65 -25.94 -2.99
CA ILE A 471 7.09 -25.05 -4.01
C ILE A 471 6.68 -25.83 -5.26
N GLU A 472 7.31 -26.96 -5.56
CA GLU A 472 6.82 -27.85 -6.61
C GLU A 472 5.38 -28.32 -6.34
N THR A 473 4.99 -28.39 -5.08
CA THR A 473 3.61 -28.66 -4.64
C THR A 473 2.71 -27.41 -4.75
N TYR A 474 3.27 -26.19 -4.62
CA TYR A 474 2.53 -24.93 -4.68
C TYR A 474 2.18 -24.50 -6.12
N THR A 475 3.08 -24.73 -7.08
CA THR A 475 2.87 -24.37 -8.50
C THR A 475 1.84 -25.27 -9.18
N LEU A 476 1.63 -26.47 -8.69
CA LEU A 476 0.60 -27.39 -9.19
C LEU A 476 -0.81 -27.12 -8.59
N THR A 477 -0.92 -26.30 -7.54
CA THR A 477 -2.19 -26.04 -6.84
C THR A 477 -2.74 -24.62 -7.02
N ALA A 478 -2.05 -23.71 -7.70
CA ALA A 478 -2.52 -22.37 -8.00
C ALA A 478 -3.44 -22.28 -9.24
N GLY A 479 -3.67 -23.37 -9.91
CA GLY A 479 -4.64 -23.49 -11.00
C GLY A 479 -5.67 -24.56 -10.67
N PHE A 480 -6.91 -24.14 -10.39
CA PHE A 480 -8.12 -24.89 -10.03
C PHE A 480 -8.32 -25.20 -8.54
N PRO A 481 -9.54 -25.03 -8.01
CA PRO A 481 -9.96 -25.68 -6.79
C PRO A 481 -10.19 -27.17 -7.08
N ALA A 482 -9.11 -27.92 -7.28
CA ALA A 482 -9.19 -29.36 -7.29
C ALA A 482 -8.94 -29.84 -5.87
N ASN A 483 -9.94 -30.54 -5.32
CA ASN A 483 -9.88 -31.43 -4.19
C ASN A 483 -8.47 -31.66 -3.65
N ARG A 484 -8.19 -31.09 -2.46
CA ARG A 484 -7.04 -31.52 -1.65
C ARG A 484 -7.22 -32.99 -1.27
N VAL A 485 -6.60 -33.86 -2.01
CA VAL A 485 -6.26 -35.20 -1.57
C VAL A 485 -5.02 -35.06 -0.66
N GLY A 486 -5.28 -34.92 0.67
CA GLY A 486 -4.18 -34.80 1.62
C GLY A 486 -4.65 -34.48 3.03
N SER A 487 -5.18 -35.44 3.70
CA SER A 487 -5.84 -35.68 4.99
C SER A 487 -7.36 -35.41 4.93
N ASN A 488 -8.13 -36.47 4.98
CA ASN A 488 -9.59 -36.46 5.11
C ASN A 488 -10.06 -35.88 6.45
N ILE A 489 -9.13 -35.35 7.28
CA ILE A 489 -9.39 -34.96 8.66
C ILE A 489 -8.93 -33.50 8.86
N TYR A 490 -9.84 -32.67 9.36
CA TYR A 490 -9.58 -31.31 9.81
C TYR A 490 -9.47 -31.26 11.34
N ARG A 491 -8.52 -30.51 11.87
CA ARG A 491 -8.40 -30.26 13.31
C ARG A 491 -9.05 -28.94 13.68
N VAL A 492 -10.09 -28.97 14.51
CA VAL A 492 -10.85 -27.80 14.96
C VAL A 492 -9.94 -26.78 15.65
N ARG A 493 -10.12 -25.52 15.32
CA ARG A 493 -9.42 -24.36 15.90
C ARG A 493 -10.38 -23.57 16.78
N ARG A 494 -9.84 -22.73 17.66
CA ARG A 494 -10.64 -21.85 18.50
C ARG A 494 -11.48 -20.89 17.64
N GLY A 495 -12.80 -20.92 17.83
CA GLY A 495 -13.77 -20.11 17.07
C GLY A 495 -14.35 -20.79 15.83
N ASP A 496 -13.95 -22.02 15.50
CA ASP A 496 -14.58 -22.79 14.43
C ASP A 496 -15.99 -23.26 14.82
N THR A 497 -16.85 -23.33 13.82
CA THR A 497 -18.18 -23.98 13.90
C THR A 497 -18.29 -25.02 12.79
N MET A 498 -19.14 -26.03 12.96
CA MET A 498 -19.37 -27.05 11.93
C MET A 498 -19.83 -26.42 10.61
N ALA A 499 -20.67 -25.38 10.67
CA ALA A 499 -21.10 -24.65 9.47
C ALA A 499 -19.93 -23.94 8.79
N GLY A 500 -19.05 -23.28 9.55
CA GLY A 500 -17.85 -22.60 9.00
C GLY A 500 -16.83 -23.60 8.44
N ILE A 501 -16.73 -24.80 9.01
CA ILE A 501 -15.88 -25.88 8.47
C ILE A 501 -16.50 -26.43 7.18
N ALA A 502 -17.81 -26.65 7.14
CA ALA A 502 -18.51 -27.11 5.95
C ALA A 502 -18.33 -26.12 4.78
N GLU A 503 -18.51 -24.81 5.02
CA GLU A 503 -18.29 -23.75 4.05
C GLU A 503 -16.83 -23.71 3.54
N ARG A 504 -15.86 -23.81 4.44
CA ARG A 504 -14.42 -23.77 4.12
C ARG A 504 -13.97 -24.93 3.23
N TYR A 505 -14.59 -26.09 3.38
CA TYR A 505 -14.24 -27.28 2.61
C TYR A 505 -15.27 -27.65 1.54
N SER A 506 -16.23 -26.75 1.26
CA SER A 506 -17.30 -26.94 0.27
C SER A 506 -18.06 -28.26 0.47
N ALA A 507 -18.24 -28.66 1.72
CA ALA A 507 -18.98 -29.84 2.12
C ALA A 507 -20.41 -29.44 2.52
N ASP A 508 -21.38 -30.30 2.27
CA ASP A 508 -22.71 -30.12 2.83
C ASP A 508 -22.68 -30.29 4.36
N LEU A 509 -23.31 -29.39 5.10
CA LEU A 509 -23.28 -29.40 6.56
C LEU A 509 -23.92 -30.70 7.14
N ALA A 510 -24.99 -31.20 6.53
CA ALA A 510 -25.66 -32.42 7.01
C ALA A 510 -24.76 -33.64 6.77
N ASP A 511 -24.05 -33.67 5.65
CA ASP A 511 -23.07 -34.71 5.34
C ASP A 511 -21.87 -34.65 6.30
N LEU A 512 -21.34 -33.44 6.54
CA LEU A 512 -20.22 -33.24 7.46
C LEU A 512 -20.57 -33.69 8.88
N LEU A 513 -21.77 -33.39 9.36
CA LEU A 513 -22.25 -33.82 10.65
C LEU A 513 -22.39 -35.35 10.70
N ARG A 514 -22.96 -35.96 9.64
CA ARG A 514 -23.12 -37.40 9.52
C ARG A 514 -21.79 -38.16 9.48
N TRP A 515 -20.79 -37.66 8.77
CA TRP A 515 -19.46 -38.29 8.70
C TRP A 515 -18.70 -38.25 10.03
N ASN A 516 -19.15 -37.42 10.97
CA ASN A 516 -18.49 -37.20 12.26
C ASN A 516 -19.36 -37.64 13.45
N ASP A 517 -20.50 -38.32 13.22
CA ASP A 517 -21.47 -38.71 14.25
C ASP A 517 -21.90 -37.54 15.15
N LEU A 518 -22.08 -36.37 14.60
CA LEU A 518 -22.44 -35.13 15.30
C LEU A 518 -23.88 -34.70 14.97
N GLY A 519 -24.60 -34.30 16.01
CA GLY A 519 -25.89 -33.64 15.89
C GLY A 519 -25.77 -32.15 15.53
N ARG A 520 -26.87 -31.52 15.04
CA ARG A 520 -26.89 -30.08 14.66
C ARG A 520 -26.51 -29.12 15.79
N ASN A 521 -26.71 -29.53 17.03
CA ASN A 521 -26.47 -28.71 18.22
C ASN A 521 -25.22 -29.17 19.02
N ASP A 522 -24.47 -30.11 18.51
CA ASP A 522 -23.28 -30.58 19.20
C ASP A 522 -22.16 -29.54 19.12
N LEU A 523 -21.48 -29.35 20.24
CA LEU A 523 -20.35 -28.47 20.35
C LEU A 523 -19.07 -29.17 19.89
N ILE A 524 -18.30 -28.48 19.08
CA ILE A 524 -16.95 -28.92 18.70
C ILE A 524 -15.90 -28.14 19.48
N PHE A 525 -14.80 -28.81 19.83
CA PHE A 525 -13.76 -28.26 20.68
C PHE A 525 -12.43 -28.07 19.92
N PRO A 526 -11.65 -27.06 20.24
CA PRO A 526 -10.31 -26.87 19.66
C PRO A 526 -9.45 -28.15 19.89
N GLY A 527 -8.87 -28.64 18.78
CA GLY A 527 -8.09 -29.88 18.76
C GLY A 527 -8.89 -31.12 18.32
N GLN A 528 -10.22 -31.10 18.31
CA GLN A 528 -11.06 -32.15 17.80
C GLN A 528 -10.80 -32.40 16.32
N GLN A 529 -10.78 -33.68 15.92
CA GLN A 529 -10.62 -34.06 14.51
C GLN A 529 -11.98 -34.21 13.85
N ILE A 530 -12.16 -33.56 12.72
CA ILE A 530 -13.38 -33.57 11.90
C ILE A 530 -13.05 -34.16 10.54
N GLN A 531 -13.75 -35.23 10.17
CA GLN A 531 -13.68 -35.81 8.83
C GLN A 531 -14.40 -34.90 7.84
N ILE A 532 -13.68 -34.43 6.81
CA ILE A 532 -14.15 -33.38 5.89
C ILE A 532 -14.48 -33.88 4.48
N VAL A 533 -14.36 -35.20 4.26
CA VAL A 533 -14.80 -35.89 3.02
C VAL A 533 -15.50 -37.19 3.42
N ALA A 534 -16.30 -37.73 2.51
CA ALA A 534 -16.98 -39.01 2.74
C ALA A 534 -15.99 -40.11 3.15
N PRO A 535 -16.31 -40.94 4.16
CA PRO A 535 -15.44 -42.01 4.63
C PRO A 535 -15.21 -43.07 3.55
#